data_44cb2344fce73a2b857375075e0859a4
#
_entry.id   44cb2344fce73a2b857375075e0859a4
#
_cell.length_a   1.000
_cell.length_b   1.000
_cell.length_c   1.000
_cell.angle_alpha   90.00
_cell.angle_beta   90.00
_cell.angle_gamma   90.00
#
_symmetry.space_group_name_H-M   'P 1'
#
loop_
_entity.id
_entity.type
_entity.pdbx_description
1 polymer ?
#
loop_
_entity_poly.entity_id
_entity_poly.type
_entity_poly.pdbx_seq_one_letter_code
_entity_poly.pdbx_strand_id
1 'polypeptide(L)'
;MDEIEVVKGAPVPALDEVRRMVREYAAGTGVTRAIVFGSFARGDADLASDVDVILIEPTSRPFLERGLAHLPLFRIGVGVDLLVYTPEEYDRLRANGHPLIERAEREGITVYARPESGGTEVARTG
;
A
#
# COMPACT_ATOMS: atom_id res chain seq x y z
N MET A 1 -12.57 33.86 -5.40
CA MET A 1 -12.24 33.28 -5.49
C MET A 1 -11.96 32.49 -4.84
N ASP A 2 -12.25 32.23 -4.58
CA ASP A 2 -11.95 31.61 -3.61
C ASP A 2 -11.97 30.18 -3.63
N GLU A 3 -12.92 29.42 -4.25
CA GLU A 3 -12.88 28.00 -4.31
C GLU A 3 -11.69 27.49 -5.01
N ILE A 4 -11.30 28.15 -6.06
CA ILE A 4 -10.13 27.74 -6.80
C ILE A 4 -8.92 27.82 -5.93
N GLU A 5 -8.84 28.85 -5.12
CA GLU A 5 -7.74 28.95 -4.24
C GLU A 5 -7.72 27.89 -3.20
N VAL A 6 -8.88 27.50 -2.69
CA VAL A 6 -8.95 26.44 -1.74
C VAL A 6 -8.45 25.15 -2.35
N VAL A 7 -8.89 24.85 -3.58
CA VAL A 7 -8.44 23.63 -4.22
C VAL A 7 -6.95 23.67 -4.47
N LYS A 8 -6.46 24.79 -4.98
CA LYS A 8 -5.03 24.89 -5.23
C LYS A 8 -4.24 24.87 -3.95
N GLY A 9 -4.81 25.41 -2.90
CA GLY A 9 -4.13 25.42 -1.64
C GLY A 9 -4.28 24.15 -0.84
N ALA A 10 -5.08 23.20 -1.33
CA ALA A 10 -5.23 21.95 -0.58
C ALA A 10 -3.88 21.27 -0.50
N PRO A 11 -3.40 21.00 0.71
CA PRO A 11 -2.07 20.40 0.82
C PRO A 11 -2.08 18.96 0.39
N VAL A 12 -0.97 18.53 -0.17
CA VAL A 12 -0.74 17.12 -0.38
C VAL A 12 -0.50 16.53 1.01
N PRO A 13 -1.13 15.41 1.36
CA PRO A 13 -0.87 14.81 2.66
C PRO A 13 0.61 14.52 2.84
N ALA A 14 1.12 14.73 4.03
CA ALA A 14 2.49 14.39 4.34
C ALA A 14 2.67 12.90 4.27
N LEU A 15 3.90 12.46 4.05
CA LEU A 15 4.19 11.05 3.96
C LEU A 15 3.72 10.28 5.18
N ASP A 16 3.94 10.82 6.37
CA ASP A 16 3.49 10.15 7.59
C ASP A 16 1.98 10.00 7.62
N GLU A 17 1.28 10.98 7.09
CA GLU A 17 -0.16 10.95 7.05
C GLU A 17 -0.65 9.88 6.07
N VAL A 18 0.00 9.79 4.90
CA VAL A 18 -0.32 8.76 3.93
C VAL A 18 -0.08 7.38 4.53
N ARG A 19 1.06 7.20 5.20
CA ARG A 19 1.36 5.94 5.85
C ARG A 19 0.29 5.56 6.86
N ARG A 20 -0.13 6.53 7.65
CA ARG A 20 -1.16 6.29 8.66
C ARG A 20 -2.48 5.90 8.01
N MET A 21 -2.88 6.62 6.96
CA MET A 21 -4.14 6.33 6.29
C MET A 21 -4.13 4.94 5.66
N VAL A 22 -3.04 4.56 5.02
CA VAL A 22 -2.93 3.24 4.42
C VAL A 22 -2.95 2.17 5.51
N ARG A 23 -2.24 2.40 6.61
CA ARG A 23 -2.21 1.44 7.71
C ARG A 23 -3.58 1.25 8.32
N GLU A 24 -4.27 2.35 8.59
CA GLU A 24 -5.59 2.25 9.20
C GLU A 24 -6.59 1.57 8.27
N TYR A 25 -6.49 1.87 6.98
CA TYR A 25 -7.34 1.21 6.03
C TYR A 25 -7.07 -0.30 6.02
N ALA A 26 -5.79 -0.67 5.91
CA ALA A 26 -5.44 -2.08 5.82
C ALA A 26 -5.87 -2.85 7.06
N ALA A 27 -5.74 -2.23 8.22
CA ALA A 27 -6.08 -2.90 9.47
C ALA A 27 -7.55 -3.27 9.55
N GLY A 28 -8.41 -2.58 8.81
CA GLY A 28 -9.83 -2.87 8.81
C GLY A 28 -10.29 -3.81 7.71
N THR A 29 -9.35 -4.45 7.01
CA THR A 29 -9.67 -5.30 5.87
C THR A 29 -9.02 -6.66 6.03
N GLY A 30 -9.09 -7.48 4.98
CA GLY A 30 -8.39 -8.77 4.98
C GLY A 30 -6.93 -8.68 4.58
N VAL A 31 -6.41 -7.47 4.40
CA VAL A 31 -5.02 -7.27 4.01
C VAL A 31 -4.10 -7.77 5.12
N THR A 32 -3.05 -8.49 4.73
CA THR A 32 -2.08 -8.99 5.69
C THR A 32 -0.81 -8.15 5.73
N ARG A 33 -0.55 -7.39 4.65
CA ARG A 33 0.63 -6.52 4.62
C ARG A 33 0.37 -5.40 3.62
N ALA A 34 0.82 -4.21 3.94
CA ALA A 34 0.71 -3.05 3.04
C ALA A 34 2.06 -2.36 2.95
N ILE A 35 2.51 -2.10 1.73
CA ILE A 35 3.81 -1.49 1.46
C ILE A 35 3.58 -0.23 0.64
N VAL A 36 4.18 0.88 1.07
CA VAL A 36 4.17 2.14 0.33
C VAL A 36 5.56 2.34 -0.24
N PHE A 37 5.66 2.63 -1.53
CA PHE A 37 6.97 2.80 -2.15
C PHE A 37 6.89 3.81 -3.29
N GLY A 38 8.01 3.99 -4.01
CA GLY A 38 8.08 4.94 -5.09
C GLY A 38 8.58 6.29 -4.61
N SER A 39 8.38 7.32 -5.44
CA SER A 39 8.94 8.63 -5.11
C SER A 39 8.30 9.20 -3.85
N PHE A 40 7.03 8.91 -3.61
CA PHE A 40 6.38 9.41 -2.42
C PHE A 40 7.02 8.81 -1.17
N ALA A 41 7.35 7.51 -1.21
CA ALA A 41 7.96 6.85 -0.07
C ALA A 41 9.39 7.36 0.18
N ARG A 42 10.07 7.82 -0.86
CA ARG A 42 11.42 8.37 -0.71
C ARG A 42 11.42 9.80 -0.23
N GLY A 43 10.26 10.45 -0.18
CA GLY A 43 10.19 11.82 0.30
C GLY A 43 10.47 12.88 -0.75
N ASP A 44 10.62 12.49 -2.03
CA ASP A 44 10.83 13.45 -3.09
C ASP A 44 9.58 13.65 -3.94
N ALA A 45 8.42 13.40 -3.34
CA ALA A 45 7.14 13.58 -4.01
C ALA A 45 6.79 15.06 -4.10
N ASP A 46 6.03 15.38 -5.13
CA ASP A 46 5.46 16.71 -5.27
C ASP A 46 3.97 16.54 -5.56
N LEU A 47 3.32 17.64 -5.96
CA LEU A 47 1.87 17.61 -6.14
C LEU A 47 1.43 16.63 -7.21
N ALA A 48 2.31 16.31 -8.15
CA ALA A 48 1.96 15.42 -9.25
C ALA A 48 2.32 13.97 -8.96
N SER A 49 2.99 13.71 -7.85
CA SER A 49 3.45 12.35 -7.57
C SER A 49 2.30 11.48 -7.08
N ASP A 50 2.30 10.24 -7.55
CA ASP A 50 1.40 9.22 -7.03
C ASP A 50 2.13 8.41 -5.99
N VAL A 51 1.36 7.85 -5.06
CA VAL A 51 1.93 6.91 -4.13
C VAL A 51 1.71 5.51 -4.69
N ASP A 52 2.75 4.69 -4.63
CA ASP A 52 2.67 3.30 -5.05
C ASP A 52 2.39 2.44 -3.83
N VAL A 53 1.33 1.64 -3.91
CA VAL A 53 0.91 0.82 -2.77
C VAL A 53 0.77 -0.61 -3.23
N ILE A 54 1.39 -1.53 -2.49
CA ILE A 54 1.15 -2.96 -2.66
C ILE A 54 0.40 -3.45 -1.44
N LEU A 55 -0.74 -4.08 -1.69
CA LEU A 55 -1.47 -4.78 -0.65
C LEU A 55 -1.31 -6.26 -0.87
N ILE A 56 -1.08 -6.99 0.20
CA ILE A 56 -0.98 -8.45 0.16
C ILE A 56 -2.16 -8.98 0.94
N GLU A 57 -3.00 -9.77 0.27
CA GLU A 57 -4.19 -10.31 0.93
C GLU A 57 -4.64 -11.58 0.23
N PRO A 58 -5.19 -12.53 0.97
CA PRO A 58 -5.81 -13.70 0.35
C PRO A 58 -7.04 -13.25 -0.43
N THR A 59 -7.14 -13.65 -1.68
CA THR A 59 -8.29 -13.30 -2.50
C THR A 59 -8.38 -14.27 -3.66
N SER A 60 -9.59 -14.54 -4.11
CA SER A 60 -9.81 -15.32 -5.31
C SER A 60 -10.20 -14.45 -6.50
N ARG A 61 -10.24 -13.12 -6.34
CA ARG A 61 -10.56 -12.24 -7.46
C ARG A 61 -9.46 -12.27 -8.50
N PRO A 62 -9.81 -12.15 -9.77
CA PRO A 62 -8.78 -11.96 -10.80
C PRO A 62 -7.96 -10.71 -10.51
N PHE A 63 -6.69 -10.77 -10.85
CA PHE A 63 -5.73 -9.72 -10.48
C PHE A 63 -6.24 -8.32 -10.85
N LEU A 64 -6.76 -8.17 -12.06
CA LEU A 64 -7.14 -6.84 -12.54
C LEU A 64 -8.39 -6.30 -11.86
N GLU A 65 -9.13 -7.13 -11.14
CA GLU A 65 -10.36 -6.69 -10.46
C GLU A 65 -10.15 -6.40 -8.99
N ARG A 66 -8.97 -6.70 -8.47
CA ARG A 66 -8.77 -6.60 -7.03
C ARG A 66 -8.85 -5.17 -6.50
N GLY A 67 -8.48 -4.21 -7.34
CA GLY A 67 -8.56 -2.82 -6.93
C GLY A 67 -9.97 -2.37 -6.63
N LEU A 68 -10.96 -3.02 -7.24
CA LEU A 68 -12.35 -2.65 -6.99
C LEU A 68 -12.77 -2.87 -5.55
N ALA A 69 -12.12 -3.78 -4.86
CA ALA A 69 -12.42 -4.03 -3.45
C ALA A 69 -11.79 -3.00 -2.52
N HIS A 70 -10.96 -2.11 -3.06
CA HIS A 70 -10.18 -1.18 -2.25
C HIS A 70 -10.36 0.27 -2.70
N LEU A 71 -11.57 0.58 -3.21
CA LEU A 71 -11.85 1.93 -3.70
C LEU A 71 -11.56 3.05 -2.70
N PRO A 72 -11.78 2.85 -1.40
CA PRO A 72 -11.47 3.95 -0.47
C PRO A 72 -10.02 4.39 -0.49
N LEU A 73 -9.09 3.52 -0.88
CA LEU A 73 -7.69 3.93 -0.96
C LEU A 73 -7.45 4.99 -2.00
N PHE A 74 -8.31 5.07 -3.02
CA PHE A 74 -8.13 6.07 -4.07
C PHE A 74 -8.61 7.46 -3.64
N ARG A 75 -9.02 7.60 -2.39
CA ARG A 75 -9.57 8.86 -1.88
C ARG A 75 -8.76 9.44 -0.73
N ILE A 76 -7.49 9.05 -0.61
CA ILE A 76 -6.71 9.50 0.53
C ILE A 76 -6.04 10.85 0.28
N GLY A 77 -6.38 11.53 -0.82
CA GLY A 77 -5.89 12.89 -1.04
C GLY A 77 -4.68 12.97 -1.94
N VAL A 78 -4.24 11.86 -2.49
CA VAL A 78 -3.13 11.79 -3.42
C VAL A 78 -3.42 10.64 -4.36
N GLY A 79 -2.89 10.71 -5.58
CA GLY A 79 -3.06 9.61 -6.53
C GLY A 79 -2.43 8.33 -6.00
N VAL A 80 -3.06 7.22 -6.32
CA VAL A 80 -2.60 5.92 -5.83
C VAL A 80 -2.47 4.95 -6.99
N ASP A 81 -1.30 4.34 -7.13
CA ASP A 81 -1.10 3.20 -8.01
C ASP A 81 -1.13 1.96 -7.12
N LEU A 82 -2.15 1.14 -7.31
CA LEU A 82 -2.41 0.04 -6.40
C LEU A 82 -2.21 -1.30 -7.08
N LEU A 83 -1.44 -2.16 -6.43
CA LEU A 83 -1.28 -3.55 -6.84
C LEU A 83 -1.65 -4.44 -5.67
N VAL A 84 -2.45 -5.46 -5.94
CA VAL A 84 -2.91 -6.37 -4.89
C VAL A 84 -2.47 -7.77 -5.26
N TYR A 85 -1.65 -8.37 -4.40
CA TYR A 85 -1.15 -9.73 -4.60
C TYR A 85 -1.62 -10.63 -3.49
N THR A 86 -1.80 -11.91 -3.78
CA THR A 86 -1.93 -12.88 -2.69
C THR A 86 -0.57 -13.12 -2.07
N PRO A 87 -0.53 -13.66 -0.85
CA PRO A 87 0.76 -13.99 -0.24
C PRO A 87 1.59 -14.91 -1.11
N GLU A 88 0.95 -15.89 -1.74
CA GLU A 88 1.67 -16.84 -2.58
C GLU A 88 2.23 -16.18 -3.83
N GLU A 89 1.45 -15.29 -4.43
CA GLU A 89 1.94 -14.55 -5.60
C GLU A 89 3.11 -13.68 -5.25
N TYR A 90 3.01 -12.97 -4.14
CA TYR A 90 4.06 -12.06 -3.73
C TYR A 90 5.36 -12.83 -3.44
N ASP A 91 5.24 -13.93 -2.72
CA ASP A 91 6.40 -14.74 -2.39
C ASP A 91 7.07 -15.30 -3.63
N ARG A 92 6.26 -15.74 -4.59
CA ARG A 92 6.80 -16.29 -5.84
C ARG A 92 7.53 -15.22 -6.65
N LEU A 93 6.92 -14.04 -6.76
CA LEU A 93 7.55 -12.96 -7.49
C LEU A 93 8.84 -12.52 -6.83
N ARG A 94 8.84 -12.47 -5.51
CA ARG A 94 10.05 -12.11 -4.77
C ARG A 94 11.14 -13.14 -4.98
N ALA A 95 10.79 -14.41 -4.90
CA ALA A 95 11.77 -15.48 -5.08
C ALA A 95 12.35 -15.48 -6.48
N ASN A 96 11.57 -15.04 -7.46
CA ASN A 96 12.02 -14.99 -8.85
C ASN A 96 12.73 -13.70 -9.20
N GLY A 97 12.92 -12.79 -8.25
CA GLY A 97 13.63 -11.55 -8.50
C GLY A 97 12.87 -10.57 -9.37
N HIS A 98 11.55 -10.54 -9.27
CA HIS A 98 10.75 -9.62 -10.07
C HIS A 98 11.16 -8.18 -9.75
N PRO A 99 11.49 -7.37 -10.77
CA PRO A 99 12.07 -6.05 -10.52
C PRO A 99 11.19 -5.14 -9.67
N LEU A 100 9.88 -5.17 -9.88
CA LEU A 100 8.98 -4.33 -9.10
C LEU A 100 9.02 -4.73 -7.63
N ILE A 101 9.00 -6.03 -7.37
CA ILE A 101 9.00 -6.51 -6.00
C ILE A 101 10.34 -6.23 -5.35
N GLU A 102 11.44 -6.39 -6.08
CA GLU A 102 12.74 -6.04 -5.54
C GLU A 102 12.81 -4.57 -5.17
N ARG A 103 12.25 -3.71 -6.02
CA ARG A 103 12.25 -2.30 -5.71
C ARG A 103 11.41 -2.00 -4.48
N ALA A 104 10.24 -2.62 -4.37
CA ALA A 104 9.38 -2.41 -3.22
C ALA A 104 10.05 -2.88 -1.92
N GLU A 105 10.78 -4.01 -1.99
CA GLU A 105 11.48 -4.51 -0.80
C GLU A 105 12.64 -3.61 -0.42
N ARG A 106 13.33 -3.04 -1.41
CA ARG A 106 14.49 -2.21 -1.14
C ARG A 106 14.13 -0.80 -0.71
N GLU A 107 13.14 -0.20 -1.37
CA GLU A 107 12.82 1.20 -1.17
C GLU A 107 11.54 1.42 -0.40
N GLY A 108 10.70 0.39 -0.29
CA GLY A 108 9.39 0.57 0.29
C GLY A 108 9.38 0.53 1.79
N ILE A 109 8.27 0.98 2.33
CA ILE A 109 8.05 1.00 3.76
C ILE A 109 6.82 0.16 4.02
N THR A 110 6.97 -0.89 4.83
CA THR A 110 5.83 -1.67 5.28
C THR A 110 5.10 -0.86 6.33
N VAL A 111 3.90 -0.40 5.99
CA VAL A 111 3.13 0.43 6.90
C VAL A 111 2.15 -0.40 7.71
N TYR A 112 1.86 -1.62 7.29
CA TYR A 112 0.98 -2.51 8.02
C TYR A 112 1.44 -3.94 7.81
N ALA A 113 1.49 -4.70 8.87
CA ALA A 113 1.73 -6.14 8.80
C ALA A 113 0.84 -6.76 9.86
N ARG A 114 -0.06 -7.65 9.44
CA ARG A 114 -0.99 -8.28 10.38
C ARG A 114 -0.21 -9.16 11.33
N PRO A 115 -0.46 -9.03 12.63
CA PRO A 115 0.18 -9.92 13.58
C PRO A 115 -0.26 -11.35 13.29
N GLU A 116 0.67 -12.28 13.43
CA GLU A 116 0.33 -13.67 13.26
C GLU A 116 -0.55 -14.10 14.41
N SER A 117 -1.57 -14.82 14.08
CA SER A 117 -2.36 -15.36 15.16
C SER A 117 -1.59 -16.56 15.68
N GLY A 118 -1.43 -16.58 16.75
CA GLY A 118 -0.70 -17.59 17.35
C GLY A 118 -0.31 -18.73 16.58
N GLY A 119 -0.29 -18.46 15.87
CA GLY A 119 0.28 -18.79 15.60
C GLY A 119 0.81 -19.20 15.41
N THR A 120 0.72 -18.94 15.16
CA THR A 120 1.19 -19.10 15.01
C THR A 120 2.02 -19.27 15.23
N GLU A 121 2.04 -18.99 15.26
CA GLU A 121 2.80 -18.82 15.50
C GLU A 121 3.36 -19.25 16.05
N VAL A 122 3.12 -19.48 16.10
CA VAL A 122 3.57 -19.63 16.63
C VAL A 122 4.02 -20.35 16.84
N ALA A 123 3.62 -20.62 16.53
CA ALA A 123 4.03 -21.04 16.57
C ALA A 123 4.88 -21.47 16.47
N ARG A 124 5.05 -21.34 16.13
CA ARG A 124 5.80 -21.25 16.01
C ARG A 124 6.53 -21.55 16.50
N THR A 125 6.18 -21.56 16.58
CA THR A 125 6.68 -21.44 17.02
C THR A 125 7.08 -21.52 17.33
N GLY A 126 6.71 -21.77 17.15
CA GLY A 126 7.00 -21.37 17.28
C GLY A 126 7.31 -21.43 17.35
#